data_572ce3da60018241d757e1cc6ce9c9bc
#
_entry.id   572ce3da60018241d757e1cc6ce9c9bc
#
_cell.length_a   1.000
_cell.length_b   1.000
_cell.length_c   1.000
_cell.angle_alpha   90.00
_cell.angle_beta   90.00
_cell.angle_gamma   90.00
#
_symmetry.space_group_name_H-M   'P 1'
#
loop_
_entity.id
_entity.type
_entity.pdbx_description
1 polymer ?
#
loop_
_entity_poly.entity_id
_entity_poly.type
_entity_poly.pdbx_seq_one_letter_code
_entity_poly.pdbx_strand_id
1 'polypeptide(L)'
;MAGFESEIARLSNKDVRVRRRAVRYLFDNNNPLALKSFVPLLEDSDSWFKNKSLDAHRKWAQIPDDLIPLLKNHKRIVGELLERIDAPDISIQLLEESDYVTRSFAAKSLAKNEKLHSTFALDEHHSIRIIAAENSKDVDLISSLINDHHSSVRRSAIATAVREDLKLDQKTLEKGLASSDPSLRSLIASLTVKIGGDMLKKACKDSNPKVRKSIADTLRVEVLEVDERIDSIVEICPEIIVRWLRSRHEPRAISLRWSMIENTNLNSRTRSKLLEQMDGRTDVDLHRLAIIAEDESPLVKIAAINLSASVVELSGEDS
;
A
#
# COMPACT_ATOMS: atom_id res chain seq x y z
N MET A 1 -32.45 -9.59 37.26
CA MET A 1 -32.99 -8.27 36.82
C MET A 1 -33.09 -7.27 37.97
N ALA A 2 -33.65 -7.60 39.14
CA ALA A 2 -33.81 -6.66 40.25
C ALA A 2 -32.47 -5.96 40.72
N GLY A 3 -31.35 -6.66 40.68
CA GLY A 3 -30.03 -6.09 41.05
C GLY A 3 -29.51 -5.04 40.08
N PHE A 4 -29.69 -5.27 38.76
CA PHE A 4 -29.22 -4.36 37.72
C PHE A 4 -29.96 -3.01 37.73
N GLU A 5 -31.28 -3.01 37.79
CA GLU A 5 -32.10 -1.81 37.88
C GLU A 5 -31.83 -1.01 39.18
N SER A 6 -31.61 -1.71 40.29
CA SER A 6 -31.20 -1.08 41.56
C SER A 6 -29.87 -0.36 41.45
N GLU A 7 -28.88 -0.93 40.75
CA GLU A 7 -27.60 -0.28 40.56
C GLU A 7 -27.70 0.89 39.58
N ILE A 8 -28.53 0.83 38.55
CA ILE A 8 -28.86 1.99 37.70
C ILE A 8 -29.38 3.15 38.53
N ALA A 9 -30.36 2.88 39.40
CA ALA A 9 -30.94 3.93 40.27
C ALA A 9 -29.88 4.54 41.21
N ARG A 10 -28.88 3.77 41.62
CA ARG A 10 -27.76 4.25 42.48
C ARG A 10 -26.78 5.19 41.79
N LEU A 11 -26.77 5.30 40.46
CA LEU A 11 -25.94 6.25 39.74
C LEU A 11 -26.27 7.72 40.11
N SER A 12 -27.49 8.01 40.51
CA SER A 12 -27.95 9.35 40.94
C SER A 12 -27.90 9.54 42.46
N ASN A 13 -27.30 8.65 43.24
CA ASN A 13 -27.24 8.74 44.70
C ASN A 13 -26.38 9.97 45.14
N LYS A 14 -26.74 10.58 46.27
CA LYS A 14 -25.96 11.70 46.85
C LYS A 14 -24.57 11.28 47.33
N ASP A 15 -24.42 10.02 47.78
CA ASP A 15 -23.16 9.48 48.26
C ASP A 15 -22.28 9.02 47.08
N VAL A 16 -21.16 9.67 46.89
CA VAL A 16 -20.16 9.38 45.87
C VAL A 16 -19.67 7.91 45.94
N ARG A 17 -19.54 7.34 47.13
CA ARG A 17 -19.11 5.95 47.31
C ARG A 17 -20.13 4.96 46.76
N VAL A 18 -21.40 5.23 46.97
CA VAL A 18 -22.53 4.43 46.42
C VAL A 18 -22.54 4.51 44.90
N ARG A 19 -22.41 5.71 44.34
CA ARG A 19 -22.33 5.92 42.88
C ARG A 19 -21.14 5.16 42.27
N ARG A 20 -19.95 5.27 42.86
CA ARG A 20 -18.73 4.58 42.37
C ARG A 20 -18.87 3.06 42.39
N ARG A 21 -19.55 2.50 43.42
CA ARG A 21 -19.85 1.08 43.50
C ARG A 21 -20.81 0.67 42.37
N ALA A 22 -21.85 1.43 42.13
CA ALA A 22 -22.83 1.18 41.08
C ALA A 22 -22.14 1.18 39.68
N VAL A 23 -21.30 2.17 39.40
CA VAL A 23 -20.53 2.21 38.16
C VAL A 23 -19.69 0.95 37.97
N ARG A 24 -18.93 0.54 39.00
CA ARG A 24 -18.11 -0.70 38.92
C ARG A 24 -18.96 -1.93 38.64
N TYR A 25 -20.03 -2.09 39.39
CA TYR A 25 -20.98 -3.22 39.17
C TYR A 25 -21.51 -3.27 37.75
N LEU A 26 -21.93 -2.12 37.19
CA LEU A 26 -22.48 -2.06 35.83
C LEU A 26 -21.41 -2.37 34.78
N PHE A 27 -20.15 -1.96 34.97
CA PHE A 27 -19.06 -2.31 34.10
C PHE A 27 -18.70 -3.79 34.19
N ASP A 28 -18.70 -4.37 35.41
CA ASP A 28 -18.40 -5.79 35.63
C ASP A 28 -19.47 -6.69 35.00
N ASN A 29 -20.73 -6.29 35.07
CA ASN A 29 -21.83 -6.99 34.40
C ASN A 29 -21.88 -6.82 32.89
N ASN A 30 -21.13 -5.84 32.35
CA ASN A 30 -20.95 -5.59 30.92
C ASN A 30 -22.27 -5.59 30.11
N ASN A 31 -23.31 -4.92 30.60
CA ASN A 31 -24.60 -4.87 29.95
C ASN A 31 -24.84 -3.55 29.20
N PRO A 32 -24.90 -3.54 27.85
CA PRO A 32 -25.13 -2.33 27.05
C PRO A 32 -26.41 -1.54 27.41
N LEU A 33 -27.42 -2.19 27.95
CA LEU A 33 -28.62 -1.51 28.40
C LEU A 33 -28.41 -0.45 29.48
N ALA A 34 -27.24 -0.49 30.18
CA ALA A 34 -26.86 0.52 31.13
C ALA A 34 -26.47 1.86 30.47
N LEU A 35 -26.15 1.91 29.18
CA LEU A 35 -25.57 3.07 28.52
C LEU A 35 -26.41 4.34 28.73
N LYS A 36 -27.73 4.26 28.53
CA LYS A 36 -28.62 5.42 28.71
C LYS A 36 -28.52 6.04 30.09
N SER A 37 -28.22 5.24 31.12
CA SER A 37 -28.08 5.71 32.50
C SER A 37 -26.77 6.41 32.78
N PHE A 38 -25.78 6.27 31.89
CA PHE A 38 -24.51 6.98 31.94
C PHE A 38 -24.57 8.36 31.28
N VAL A 39 -25.55 8.65 30.42
CA VAL A 39 -25.66 9.95 29.73
C VAL A 39 -25.64 11.14 30.70
N PRO A 40 -26.39 11.17 31.82
CA PRO A 40 -26.31 12.29 32.77
C PRO A 40 -24.92 12.50 33.39
N LEU A 41 -24.09 11.45 33.44
CA LEU A 41 -22.73 11.52 34.00
C LEU A 41 -21.73 12.23 33.07
N LEU A 42 -22.07 12.48 31.81
CA LEU A 42 -21.26 13.28 30.88
C LEU A 42 -21.09 14.72 31.39
N GLU A 43 -22.07 15.25 32.10
CA GLU A 43 -22.07 16.60 32.66
C GLU A 43 -21.80 16.61 34.17
N ASP A 44 -21.36 15.50 34.77
CA ASP A 44 -21.09 15.39 36.20
C ASP A 44 -19.97 16.38 36.63
N SER A 45 -20.04 16.88 37.85
CA SER A 45 -18.99 17.77 38.41
C SER A 45 -17.67 17.00 38.68
N ASP A 46 -17.76 15.69 39.01
CA ASP A 46 -16.58 14.83 39.23
C ASP A 46 -16.09 14.25 37.89
N SER A 47 -14.85 14.59 37.52
CA SER A 47 -14.21 14.13 36.29
C SER A 47 -14.11 12.60 36.18
N TRP A 48 -14.07 11.88 37.31
CA TRP A 48 -14.07 10.43 37.31
C TRP A 48 -15.36 9.87 36.70
N PHE A 49 -16.54 10.42 37.07
CA PHE A 49 -17.81 10.00 36.48
C PHE A 49 -17.93 10.39 35.02
N LYS A 50 -17.48 11.60 34.63
CA LYS A 50 -17.41 11.98 33.21
C LYS A 50 -16.61 10.98 32.40
N ASN A 51 -15.41 10.65 32.87
CA ASN A 51 -14.55 9.68 32.16
C ASN A 51 -15.20 8.28 32.09
N LYS A 52 -15.86 7.84 33.16
CA LYS A 52 -16.59 6.55 33.15
C LYS A 52 -17.78 6.58 32.21
N SER A 53 -18.45 7.70 32.04
CA SER A 53 -19.50 7.83 31.03
C SER A 53 -18.92 7.74 29.61
N LEU A 54 -17.79 8.40 29.34
CA LEU A 54 -17.11 8.26 28.05
C LEU A 54 -16.63 6.85 27.78
N ASP A 55 -16.08 6.16 28.81
CA ASP A 55 -15.71 4.75 28.71
C ASP A 55 -16.93 3.85 28.41
N ALA A 56 -18.09 4.15 29.03
CA ALA A 56 -19.33 3.42 28.76
C ALA A 56 -19.78 3.59 27.31
N HIS A 57 -19.72 4.81 26.75
CA HIS A 57 -20.06 5.04 25.34
C HIS A 57 -19.08 4.30 24.41
N ARG A 58 -17.75 4.38 24.67
CA ARG A 58 -16.77 3.61 23.87
C ARG A 58 -17.04 2.11 23.92
N LYS A 59 -17.50 1.60 25.06
CA LYS A 59 -17.72 0.16 25.26
C LYS A 59 -19.06 -0.34 24.72
N TRP A 60 -20.12 0.43 24.89
CA TRP A 60 -21.49 -0.05 24.72
C TRP A 60 -22.29 0.62 23.61
N ALA A 61 -21.87 1.79 23.09
CA ALA A 61 -22.57 2.43 21.98
C ALA A 61 -22.59 1.51 20.75
N GLN A 62 -23.76 1.32 20.13
CA GLN A 62 -23.98 0.40 19.01
C GLN A 62 -24.79 1.02 17.87
N ILE A 63 -25.57 2.04 18.14
CA ILE A 63 -26.49 2.67 17.19
C ILE A 63 -26.24 4.19 17.12
N PRO A 64 -26.64 4.86 16.02
CA PRO A 64 -26.45 6.32 15.86
C PRO A 64 -26.98 7.15 17.04
N ASP A 65 -28.11 6.76 17.63
CA ASP A 65 -28.72 7.48 18.75
C ASP A 65 -27.80 7.52 19.98
N ASP A 66 -26.94 6.54 20.16
CA ASP A 66 -25.98 6.48 21.27
C ASP A 66 -24.87 7.55 21.13
N LEU A 67 -24.67 8.10 19.93
CA LEU A 67 -23.68 9.12 19.64
C LEU A 67 -24.19 10.54 19.94
N ILE A 68 -25.51 10.76 19.89
CA ILE A 68 -26.14 12.08 20.02
C ILE A 68 -25.71 12.81 21.31
N PRO A 69 -25.69 12.16 22.50
CA PRO A 69 -25.28 12.83 23.73
C PRO A 69 -23.83 13.35 23.72
N LEU A 70 -22.97 12.76 22.87
CA LEU A 70 -21.54 13.13 22.78
C LEU A 70 -21.28 14.31 21.82
N LEU A 71 -22.21 14.62 20.90
CA LEU A 71 -22.00 15.61 19.83
C LEU A 71 -21.67 17.01 20.33
N LYS A 72 -22.19 17.39 21.51
CA LYS A 72 -21.97 18.73 22.06
C LYS A 72 -20.52 18.97 22.47
N ASN A 73 -19.93 18.07 23.24
CA ASN A 73 -18.64 18.29 23.92
C ASN A 73 -17.58 17.24 23.65
N HIS A 74 -17.91 16.14 22.95
CA HIS A 74 -17.05 14.97 22.78
C HIS A 74 -17.01 14.46 21.34
N LYS A 75 -17.03 15.39 20.36
CA LYS A 75 -17.08 15.09 18.91
C LYS A 75 -15.98 14.15 18.44
N ARG A 76 -14.78 14.25 19.03
CA ARG A 76 -13.69 13.37 18.72
C ARG A 76 -13.98 11.90 19.08
N ILE A 77 -14.65 11.65 20.21
CA ILE A 77 -15.09 10.31 20.61
C ILE A 77 -16.18 9.82 19.69
N VAL A 78 -17.08 10.70 19.25
CA VAL A 78 -18.07 10.34 18.20
C VAL A 78 -17.32 9.87 16.95
N GLY A 79 -16.32 10.63 16.48
CA GLY A 79 -15.50 10.25 15.36
C GLY A 79 -14.85 8.86 15.51
N GLU A 80 -14.24 8.57 16.67
CA GLU A 80 -13.69 7.24 16.98
C GLU A 80 -14.75 6.13 16.87
N LEU A 81 -15.99 6.40 17.30
CA LEU A 81 -17.09 5.44 17.28
C LEU A 81 -17.67 5.22 15.89
N LEU A 82 -17.53 6.17 14.96
CA LEU A 82 -17.93 6.01 13.56
C LEU A 82 -17.16 4.91 12.82
N GLU A 83 -16.03 4.42 13.34
CA GLU A 83 -15.34 3.27 12.76
C GLU A 83 -16.18 1.96 12.83
N ARG A 84 -17.13 1.90 13.75
CA ARG A 84 -17.99 0.71 13.97
C ARG A 84 -19.49 1.00 13.94
N ILE A 85 -19.91 2.26 14.03
CA ILE A 85 -21.31 2.67 14.00
C ILE A 85 -21.54 3.43 12.70
N ASP A 86 -22.38 2.87 11.85
CA ASP A 86 -22.78 3.53 10.60
C ASP A 86 -23.79 4.65 10.90
N ALA A 87 -23.33 5.90 10.81
CA ALA A 87 -24.12 7.09 11.09
C ALA A 87 -23.78 8.22 10.09
N PRO A 88 -24.21 8.08 8.81
CA PRO A 88 -23.81 9.01 7.75
C PRO A 88 -24.19 10.46 8.02
N ASP A 89 -25.37 10.73 8.60
CA ASP A 89 -25.81 12.10 8.91
C ASP A 89 -24.91 12.77 9.96
N ILE A 90 -24.52 12.03 11.00
CA ILE A 90 -23.56 12.49 12.00
C ILE A 90 -22.19 12.69 11.37
N SER A 91 -21.76 11.79 10.50
CA SER A 91 -20.49 11.89 9.81
C SER A 91 -20.44 13.14 8.92
N ILE A 92 -21.50 13.44 8.16
CA ILE A 92 -21.60 14.67 7.35
C ILE A 92 -21.48 15.92 8.24
N GLN A 93 -22.19 15.94 9.37
CA GLN A 93 -22.09 17.06 10.31
C GLN A 93 -20.66 17.25 10.84
N LEU A 94 -19.94 16.16 11.14
CA LEU A 94 -18.57 16.23 11.66
C LEU A 94 -17.52 16.63 10.61
N LEU A 95 -17.81 16.61 9.32
CA LEU A 95 -16.91 17.12 8.28
C LEU A 95 -16.70 18.64 8.38
N GLU A 96 -17.62 19.37 9.00
CA GLU A 96 -17.54 20.84 9.18
C GLU A 96 -16.73 21.26 10.41
N GLU A 97 -16.23 20.29 11.20
CA GLU A 97 -15.48 20.61 12.42
C GLU A 97 -14.10 21.19 12.13
N SER A 98 -13.66 22.10 13.01
CA SER A 98 -12.31 22.70 12.91
C SER A 98 -11.18 21.68 13.20
N ASP A 99 -11.44 20.69 14.07
CA ASP A 99 -10.49 19.63 14.39
C ASP A 99 -10.37 18.61 13.23
N TYR A 100 -9.22 18.62 12.56
CA TYR A 100 -8.95 17.72 11.44
C TYR A 100 -9.01 16.23 11.80
N VAL A 101 -8.76 15.86 13.08
CA VAL A 101 -8.84 14.47 13.54
C VAL A 101 -10.29 14.01 13.49
N THR A 102 -11.20 14.83 13.98
CA THR A 102 -12.66 14.57 13.92
C THR A 102 -13.13 14.49 12.48
N ARG A 103 -12.73 15.45 11.60
CA ARG A 103 -13.04 15.40 10.17
C ARG A 103 -12.48 14.15 9.49
N SER A 104 -11.28 13.70 9.89
CA SER A 104 -10.67 12.50 9.32
C SER A 104 -11.44 11.22 9.63
N PHE A 105 -11.95 11.08 10.86
CA PHE A 105 -12.84 9.96 11.22
C PHE A 105 -14.14 9.99 10.41
N ALA A 106 -14.76 11.18 10.32
CA ALA A 106 -15.97 11.36 9.54
C ALA A 106 -15.76 11.04 8.05
N ALA A 107 -14.68 11.53 7.46
CA ALA A 107 -14.34 11.24 6.07
C ALA A 107 -14.07 9.74 5.84
N LYS A 108 -13.41 9.05 6.78
CA LYS A 108 -13.20 7.60 6.70
C LYS A 108 -14.50 6.82 6.72
N SER A 109 -15.44 7.17 7.59
CA SER A 109 -16.75 6.53 7.65
C SER A 109 -17.56 6.72 6.35
N LEU A 110 -17.34 7.84 5.66
CA LEU A 110 -17.98 8.20 4.39
C LEU A 110 -17.13 7.86 3.14
N ALA A 111 -16.00 7.16 3.31
CA ALA A 111 -15.03 6.91 2.23
C ALA A 111 -15.63 6.20 1.01
N LYS A 112 -16.69 5.41 1.17
CA LYS A 112 -17.40 4.73 0.08
C LYS A 112 -18.36 5.64 -0.70
N ASN A 113 -18.63 6.84 -0.21
CA ASN A 113 -19.51 7.79 -0.87
C ASN A 113 -18.73 8.60 -1.93
N GLU A 114 -18.75 8.13 -3.15
CA GLU A 114 -18.01 8.73 -4.27
C GLU A 114 -18.33 10.22 -4.48
N LYS A 115 -19.54 10.67 -4.17
CA LYS A 115 -19.95 12.08 -4.31
C LYS A 115 -19.17 13.02 -3.39
N LEU A 116 -18.61 12.52 -2.31
CA LEU A 116 -17.84 13.31 -1.33
C LEU A 116 -16.35 13.35 -1.62
N HIS A 117 -15.83 12.53 -2.56
CA HIS A 117 -14.39 12.48 -2.82
C HIS A 117 -13.84 13.83 -3.30
N SER A 118 -14.59 14.59 -4.10
CA SER A 118 -14.19 15.93 -4.52
C SER A 118 -14.10 16.90 -3.33
N THR A 119 -15.02 16.79 -2.38
CA THR A 119 -15.00 17.59 -1.14
C THR A 119 -13.79 17.22 -0.29
N PHE A 120 -13.51 15.92 -0.11
CA PHE A 120 -12.35 15.46 0.65
C PHE A 120 -11.03 15.89 0.00
N ALA A 121 -10.97 15.92 -1.32
CA ALA A 121 -9.77 16.35 -2.05
C ALA A 121 -9.45 17.84 -1.89
N LEU A 122 -10.41 18.65 -1.49
CA LEU A 122 -10.26 20.09 -1.24
C LEU A 122 -9.99 20.42 0.22
N ASP A 123 -9.99 19.43 1.14
CA ASP A 123 -9.75 19.69 2.55
C ASP A 123 -8.33 20.27 2.78
N GLU A 124 -8.21 21.22 3.67
CA GLU A 124 -6.93 21.84 4.05
C GLU A 124 -5.92 20.82 4.61
N HIS A 125 -6.42 19.77 5.30
CA HIS A 125 -5.56 18.77 5.93
C HIS A 125 -5.34 17.55 5.04
N HIS A 126 -4.07 17.20 4.84
CA HIS A 126 -3.65 16.11 3.94
C HIS A 126 -4.24 14.74 4.30
N SER A 127 -4.54 14.43 5.58
CA SER A 127 -5.12 13.13 5.97
C SER A 127 -6.50 12.90 5.36
N ILE A 128 -7.27 13.97 5.15
CA ILE A 128 -8.60 13.88 4.53
C ILE A 128 -8.46 13.77 3.00
N ARG A 129 -7.53 14.53 2.40
CA ARG A 129 -7.21 14.40 0.96
C ARG A 129 -6.68 13.01 0.62
N ILE A 130 -5.96 12.33 1.55
CA ILE A 130 -5.53 10.93 1.39
C ILE A 130 -6.75 10.01 1.23
N ILE A 131 -7.83 10.22 1.99
CA ILE A 131 -9.05 9.39 1.90
C ILE A 131 -9.66 9.50 0.50
N ALA A 132 -9.71 10.71 -0.09
CA ALA A 132 -10.11 10.89 -1.48
C ALA A 132 -9.18 10.14 -2.44
N ALA A 133 -7.86 10.29 -2.24
CA ALA A 133 -6.85 9.65 -3.08
C ALA A 133 -6.91 8.11 -3.04
N GLU A 134 -7.26 7.52 -1.90
CA GLU A 134 -7.30 6.06 -1.71
C GLU A 134 -8.58 5.42 -2.24
N ASN A 135 -9.68 6.18 -2.32
CA ASN A 135 -11.02 5.63 -2.58
C ASN A 135 -11.63 6.09 -3.91
N SER A 136 -11.12 7.17 -4.53
CA SER A 136 -11.66 7.65 -5.80
C SER A 136 -11.25 6.76 -6.98
N LYS A 137 -12.17 6.61 -7.93
CA LYS A 137 -11.94 6.03 -9.27
C LYS A 137 -12.02 7.09 -10.38
N ASP A 138 -12.27 8.33 -10.01
CA ASP A 138 -12.31 9.45 -10.92
C ASP A 138 -10.90 9.80 -11.39
N VAL A 139 -10.63 9.64 -12.69
CA VAL A 139 -9.31 9.85 -13.30
C VAL A 139 -8.84 11.29 -13.16
N ASP A 140 -9.74 12.26 -13.32
CA ASP A 140 -9.42 13.69 -13.24
C ASP A 140 -9.07 14.07 -11.80
N LEU A 141 -9.84 13.58 -10.82
CA LEU A 141 -9.57 13.79 -9.41
C LEU A 141 -8.25 13.16 -8.99
N ILE A 142 -7.98 11.91 -9.37
CA ILE A 142 -6.73 11.23 -9.08
C ILE A 142 -5.55 11.96 -9.75
N SER A 143 -5.67 12.40 -11.00
CA SER A 143 -4.64 13.17 -11.69
C SER A 143 -4.33 14.49 -10.99
N SER A 144 -5.33 15.15 -10.43
CA SER A 144 -5.15 16.33 -9.58
C SER A 144 -4.38 16.01 -8.31
N LEU A 145 -4.76 14.95 -7.58
CA LEU A 145 -4.16 14.53 -6.32
C LEU A 145 -2.72 13.97 -6.47
N ILE A 146 -2.36 13.45 -7.65
CA ILE A 146 -0.97 13.11 -7.99
C ILE A 146 -0.06 14.35 -8.00
N ASN A 147 -0.63 15.54 -8.23
CA ASN A 147 0.08 16.81 -8.18
C ASN A 147 -0.08 17.56 -6.83
N ASP A 148 -0.67 16.94 -5.81
CA ASP A 148 -0.87 17.54 -4.49
C ASP A 148 0.46 18.01 -3.88
N HIS A 149 0.42 19.09 -3.10
CA HIS A 149 1.60 19.61 -2.42
C HIS A 149 2.16 18.64 -1.36
N HIS A 150 1.33 17.78 -0.76
CA HIS A 150 1.74 16.82 0.26
C HIS A 150 2.15 15.46 -0.34
N SER A 151 3.36 14.99 -0.01
CA SER A 151 3.93 13.77 -0.59
C SER A 151 3.11 12.49 -0.33
N SER A 152 2.45 12.39 0.84
CA SER A 152 1.60 11.23 1.16
C SER A 152 0.35 11.18 0.30
N VAL A 153 -0.27 12.34 -0.01
CA VAL A 153 -1.42 12.40 -0.92
C VAL A 153 -1.02 11.94 -2.31
N ARG A 154 0.11 12.49 -2.85
CA ARG A 154 0.62 12.06 -4.15
C ARG A 154 0.87 10.57 -4.22
N ARG A 155 1.47 9.98 -3.16
CA ARG A 155 1.74 8.52 -3.11
C ARG A 155 0.44 7.70 -3.10
N SER A 156 -0.54 8.08 -2.29
CA SER A 156 -1.84 7.39 -2.25
C SER A 156 -2.56 7.48 -3.59
N ALA A 157 -2.58 8.65 -4.23
CA ALA A 157 -3.22 8.84 -5.53
C ALA A 157 -2.58 7.96 -6.62
N ILE A 158 -1.24 7.89 -6.67
CA ILE A 158 -0.55 7.03 -7.64
C ILE A 158 -0.77 5.55 -7.31
N ALA A 159 -0.74 5.16 -6.02
CA ALA A 159 -1.04 3.78 -5.63
C ALA A 159 -2.44 3.36 -6.08
N THR A 160 -3.41 4.25 -5.97
CA THR A 160 -4.77 4.03 -6.47
C THR A 160 -4.81 3.96 -7.99
N ALA A 161 -4.12 4.85 -8.70
CA ALA A 161 -4.02 4.78 -10.17
C ALA A 161 -3.45 3.44 -10.65
N VAL A 162 -2.43 2.90 -9.95
CA VAL A 162 -1.87 1.58 -10.24
C VAL A 162 -2.88 0.46 -9.96
N ARG A 163 -3.53 0.50 -8.80
CA ARG A 163 -4.48 -0.54 -8.36
C ARG A 163 -5.71 -0.61 -9.26
N GLU A 164 -6.25 0.54 -9.65
CA GLU A 164 -7.47 0.66 -10.46
C GLU A 164 -7.18 0.72 -11.98
N ASP A 165 -5.92 0.55 -12.38
CA ASP A 165 -5.44 0.58 -13.78
C ASP A 165 -5.86 1.87 -14.53
N LEU A 166 -5.78 3.01 -13.86
CA LEU A 166 -6.19 4.30 -14.42
C LEU A 166 -5.17 4.79 -15.45
N LYS A 167 -5.66 5.26 -16.60
CA LYS A 167 -4.81 5.82 -17.66
C LYS A 167 -4.45 7.27 -17.33
N LEU A 168 -3.25 7.48 -16.80
CA LEU A 168 -2.72 8.80 -16.54
C LEU A 168 -2.12 9.44 -17.80
N ASP A 169 -2.22 10.77 -17.91
CA ASP A 169 -1.59 11.50 -19.00
C ASP A 169 -0.05 11.49 -18.90
N GLN A 170 0.61 11.66 -20.04
CA GLN A 170 2.07 11.63 -20.13
C GLN A 170 2.75 12.67 -19.23
N LYS A 171 2.17 13.88 -19.15
CA LYS A 171 2.75 14.98 -18.35
C LYS A 171 2.75 14.65 -16.85
N THR A 172 1.71 14.00 -16.36
CA THR A 172 1.60 13.52 -14.97
C THR A 172 2.65 12.45 -14.70
N LEU A 173 2.84 11.49 -15.61
CA LEU A 173 3.88 10.47 -15.49
C LEU A 173 5.29 11.06 -15.49
N GLU A 174 5.58 12.01 -16.39
CA GLU A 174 6.88 12.69 -16.45
C GLU A 174 7.20 13.46 -15.16
N LYS A 175 6.22 14.20 -14.62
CA LYS A 175 6.39 14.89 -13.33
C LYS A 175 6.65 13.90 -12.19
N GLY A 176 5.94 12.77 -12.18
CA GLY A 176 6.11 11.73 -11.17
C GLY A 176 7.50 11.10 -11.23
N LEU A 177 8.03 10.80 -12.42
CA LEU A 177 9.42 10.31 -12.61
C LEU A 177 10.48 11.36 -12.25
N ALA A 178 10.17 12.64 -12.32
CA ALA A 178 11.05 13.73 -11.92
C ALA A 178 10.98 14.07 -10.42
N SER A 179 10.13 13.39 -9.64
CA SER A 179 9.98 13.64 -8.20
C SER A 179 11.26 13.36 -7.42
N SER A 180 11.52 14.14 -6.38
CA SER A 180 12.60 13.88 -5.42
C SER A 180 12.35 12.63 -4.56
N ASP A 181 11.08 12.19 -4.41
CA ASP A 181 10.70 11.01 -3.61
C ASP A 181 10.89 9.71 -4.41
N PRO A 182 11.87 8.84 -4.05
CA PRO A 182 12.09 7.57 -4.74
C PRO A 182 10.89 6.61 -4.65
N SER A 183 10.07 6.70 -3.59
CA SER A 183 8.89 5.85 -3.44
C SER A 183 7.83 6.23 -4.47
N LEU A 184 7.65 7.53 -4.69
CA LEU A 184 6.77 8.04 -5.74
C LEU A 184 7.26 7.61 -7.14
N ARG A 185 8.58 7.81 -7.42
CA ARG A 185 9.16 7.37 -8.69
C ARG A 185 9.01 5.87 -8.92
N SER A 186 9.12 5.03 -7.86
CA SER A 186 8.91 3.59 -7.97
C SER A 186 7.49 3.22 -8.41
N LEU A 187 6.48 3.90 -7.88
CA LEU A 187 5.07 3.67 -8.27
C LEU A 187 4.83 4.09 -9.72
N ILE A 188 5.32 5.27 -10.11
CA ILE A 188 5.20 5.74 -11.52
C ILE A 188 5.97 4.81 -12.46
N ALA A 189 7.16 4.36 -12.08
CA ALA A 189 7.95 3.43 -12.90
C ALA A 189 7.22 2.11 -13.14
N SER A 190 6.47 1.61 -12.16
CA SER A 190 5.61 0.43 -12.35
C SER A 190 4.52 0.67 -13.40
N LEU A 191 3.90 1.86 -13.43
CA LEU A 191 2.92 2.21 -14.46
C LEU A 191 3.56 2.25 -15.86
N THR A 192 4.80 2.75 -15.97
CA THR A 192 5.47 2.81 -17.28
C THR A 192 5.72 1.44 -17.91
N VAL A 193 5.77 0.38 -17.11
CA VAL A 193 5.88 -1.01 -17.63
C VAL A 193 4.65 -1.39 -18.46
N LYS A 194 3.45 -0.96 -18.03
CA LYS A 194 2.21 -1.22 -18.78
C LYS A 194 2.14 -0.42 -20.08
N ILE A 195 2.68 0.80 -20.05
CA ILE A 195 2.66 1.73 -21.19
C ILE A 195 3.74 1.38 -22.22
N GLY A 196 4.94 0.98 -21.76
CA GLY A 196 6.08 0.71 -22.62
C GLY A 196 6.75 1.99 -23.17
N GLY A 197 7.43 1.84 -24.31
CA GLY A 197 8.02 2.94 -25.09
C GLY A 197 9.02 3.80 -24.32
N ASP A 198 9.07 5.09 -24.67
CA ASP A 198 10.09 6.03 -24.15
C ASP A 198 9.93 6.31 -22.65
N MET A 199 8.72 6.20 -22.11
CA MET A 199 8.48 6.38 -20.68
C MET A 199 9.13 5.25 -19.87
N LEU A 200 9.03 4.00 -20.32
CA LEU A 200 9.72 2.88 -19.69
C LEU A 200 11.23 3.02 -19.80
N LYS A 201 11.77 3.41 -20.98
CA LYS A 201 13.20 3.68 -21.15
C LYS A 201 13.71 4.76 -20.21
N LYS A 202 12.94 5.83 -20.01
CA LYS A 202 13.26 6.91 -19.08
C LYS A 202 13.28 6.42 -17.63
N ALA A 203 12.28 5.64 -17.22
CA ALA A 203 12.19 5.05 -15.88
C ALA A 203 13.37 4.10 -15.59
N CYS A 204 13.79 3.30 -16.57
CA CYS A 204 14.92 2.37 -16.45
C CYS A 204 16.26 3.07 -16.16
N LYS A 205 16.41 4.33 -16.53
CA LYS A 205 17.62 5.16 -16.27
C LYS A 205 17.66 5.77 -14.87
N ASP A 206 16.66 5.51 -14.01
CA ASP A 206 16.63 6.05 -12.65
C ASP A 206 17.87 5.56 -11.86
N SER A 207 18.54 6.49 -11.18
CA SER A 207 19.72 6.19 -10.37
C SER A 207 19.41 5.34 -9.13
N ASN A 208 18.17 5.38 -8.64
CA ASN A 208 17.81 4.70 -7.41
C ASN A 208 17.49 3.21 -7.64
N PRO A 209 18.21 2.29 -6.95
CA PRO A 209 17.99 0.85 -7.11
C PRO A 209 16.56 0.37 -6.77
N LYS A 210 15.84 1.07 -5.87
CA LYS A 210 14.45 0.73 -5.54
C LYS A 210 13.53 0.95 -6.73
N VAL A 211 13.74 2.02 -7.49
CA VAL A 211 12.95 2.32 -8.69
C VAL A 211 13.20 1.24 -9.75
N ARG A 212 14.47 0.91 -10.03
CA ARG A 212 14.80 -0.16 -10.99
C ARG A 212 14.30 -1.54 -10.53
N LYS A 213 14.31 -1.81 -9.21
CA LYS A 213 13.73 -3.03 -8.65
C LYS A 213 12.21 -3.08 -8.90
N SER A 214 11.50 -1.99 -8.68
CA SER A 214 10.05 -1.91 -8.92
C SER A 214 9.70 -2.24 -10.38
N ILE A 215 10.49 -1.71 -11.35
CA ILE A 215 10.31 -2.05 -12.76
C ILE A 215 10.50 -3.55 -12.99
N ALA A 216 11.60 -4.13 -12.46
CA ALA A 216 11.88 -5.57 -12.64
C ALA A 216 10.79 -6.46 -12.03
N ASP A 217 10.26 -6.10 -10.85
CA ASP A 217 9.21 -6.83 -10.18
C ASP A 217 7.88 -6.75 -10.95
N THR A 218 7.56 -5.57 -11.52
CA THR A 218 6.37 -5.38 -12.35
C THR A 218 6.50 -6.11 -13.69
N LEU A 219 7.65 -6.03 -14.36
CA LEU A 219 7.90 -6.80 -15.60
C LEU A 219 7.71 -8.28 -15.39
N ARG A 220 8.13 -8.84 -14.26
CA ARG A 220 7.96 -10.27 -13.96
C ARG A 220 6.50 -10.73 -13.97
N VAL A 221 5.59 -9.84 -13.56
CA VAL A 221 4.14 -10.12 -13.46
C VAL A 221 3.43 -9.79 -14.76
N GLU A 222 3.73 -8.63 -15.35
CA GLU A 222 2.99 -8.09 -16.49
C GLU A 222 3.50 -8.61 -17.85
N VAL A 223 4.76 -9.03 -17.92
CA VAL A 223 5.41 -9.47 -19.18
C VAL A 223 5.83 -10.91 -19.03
N LEU A 224 5.04 -11.83 -19.61
CA LEU A 224 5.27 -13.27 -19.48
C LEU A 224 6.22 -13.81 -20.54
N GLU A 225 6.30 -13.18 -21.70
CA GLU A 225 7.16 -13.55 -22.83
C GLU A 225 7.96 -12.33 -23.31
N VAL A 226 9.02 -12.56 -24.09
CA VAL A 226 9.80 -11.49 -24.73
C VAL A 226 8.91 -10.68 -25.68
N ASP A 227 8.76 -9.41 -25.42
CA ASP A 227 8.01 -8.44 -26.24
C ASP A 227 8.83 -7.16 -26.46
N GLU A 228 8.23 -6.17 -27.15
CA GLU A 228 8.87 -4.88 -27.46
C GLU A 228 9.37 -4.13 -26.21
N ARG A 229 8.72 -4.35 -25.04
CA ARG A 229 9.14 -3.71 -23.78
C ARG A 229 10.50 -4.25 -23.33
N ILE A 230 10.68 -5.58 -23.39
CA ILE A 230 11.95 -6.25 -23.08
C ILE A 230 13.02 -5.83 -24.08
N ASP A 231 12.74 -5.90 -25.38
CA ASP A 231 13.69 -5.56 -26.45
C ASP A 231 14.15 -4.08 -26.33
N SER A 232 13.26 -3.18 -25.92
CA SER A 232 13.54 -1.75 -25.82
C SER A 232 14.45 -1.36 -24.66
N ILE A 233 14.58 -2.19 -23.62
CA ILE A 233 15.34 -1.87 -22.40
C ILE A 233 16.55 -2.76 -22.16
N VAL A 234 16.74 -3.83 -22.96
CA VAL A 234 17.83 -4.78 -22.77
C VAL A 234 19.21 -4.12 -22.81
N GLU A 235 19.41 -3.15 -23.69
CA GLU A 235 20.66 -2.40 -23.80
C GLU A 235 20.76 -1.27 -22.77
N ILE A 236 19.62 -0.73 -22.31
CA ILE A 236 19.57 0.43 -21.40
C ILE A 236 19.79 -0.01 -19.95
N CYS A 237 19.16 -1.11 -19.54
CA CYS A 237 19.18 -1.60 -18.16
C CYS A 237 19.25 -3.14 -18.12
N PRO A 238 20.37 -3.73 -18.55
CA PRO A 238 20.52 -5.19 -18.61
C PRO A 238 20.30 -5.87 -17.25
N GLU A 239 20.59 -5.23 -16.13
CA GLU A 239 20.35 -5.77 -14.80
C GLU A 239 18.85 -5.97 -14.45
N ILE A 240 17.96 -5.21 -15.08
CA ILE A 240 16.51 -5.42 -14.97
C ILE A 240 16.13 -6.70 -15.70
N ILE A 241 16.66 -6.87 -16.92
CA ILE A 241 16.43 -8.06 -17.76
C ILE A 241 16.98 -9.32 -17.10
N VAL A 242 18.17 -9.28 -16.50
CA VAL A 242 18.71 -10.40 -15.70
C VAL A 242 17.75 -10.86 -14.63
N ARG A 243 17.10 -9.92 -13.92
CA ARG A 243 16.09 -10.28 -12.90
C ARG A 243 14.83 -10.87 -13.52
N TRP A 244 14.39 -10.34 -14.63
CA TRP A 244 13.21 -10.83 -15.35
C TRP A 244 13.46 -12.24 -15.91
N LEU A 245 14.61 -12.50 -16.53
CA LEU A 245 15.00 -13.79 -17.11
C LEU A 245 15.10 -14.92 -16.08
N ARG A 246 15.30 -14.62 -14.79
CA ARG A 246 15.50 -15.65 -13.76
C ARG A 246 14.41 -16.71 -13.71
N SER A 247 13.17 -16.36 -14.04
CA SER A 247 12.01 -17.28 -14.03
C SER A 247 11.44 -17.56 -15.42
N ARG A 248 12.23 -17.33 -16.48
CA ARG A 248 11.79 -17.49 -17.88
C ARG A 248 12.56 -18.62 -18.55
N HIS A 249 11.79 -19.51 -19.19
CA HIS A 249 12.31 -20.74 -19.80
C HIS A 249 11.82 -20.95 -21.24
N GLU A 250 11.00 -20.04 -21.75
CA GLU A 250 10.51 -20.06 -23.12
C GLU A 250 11.65 -19.84 -24.14
N PRO A 251 11.55 -20.35 -25.38
CA PRO A 251 12.65 -20.32 -26.37
C PRO A 251 13.22 -18.92 -26.64
N ARG A 252 12.36 -17.90 -26.72
CA ARG A 252 12.81 -16.51 -26.94
C ARG A 252 13.61 -15.96 -25.75
N ALA A 253 13.23 -16.27 -24.51
CA ALA A 253 13.97 -15.87 -23.33
C ALA A 253 15.30 -16.60 -23.20
N ILE A 254 15.35 -17.89 -23.60
CA ILE A 254 16.60 -18.65 -23.68
C ILE A 254 17.53 -18.00 -24.72
N SER A 255 17.01 -17.67 -25.91
CA SER A 255 17.78 -17.01 -26.97
C SER A 255 18.27 -15.63 -26.50
N LEU A 256 17.44 -14.83 -25.85
CA LEU A 256 17.83 -13.55 -25.28
C LEU A 256 18.92 -13.70 -24.21
N ARG A 257 18.80 -14.70 -23.33
CA ARG A 257 19.81 -14.98 -22.31
C ARG A 257 21.17 -15.25 -22.93
N TRP A 258 21.23 -16.12 -23.95
CA TRP A 258 22.46 -16.43 -24.66
C TRP A 258 23.04 -15.19 -25.37
N SER A 259 22.21 -14.42 -26.06
CA SER A 259 22.68 -13.20 -26.72
C SER A 259 23.28 -12.20 -25.74
N MET A 260 22.71 -12.09 -24.53
CA MET A 260 23.28 -11.24 -23.47
C MET A 260 24.57 -11.80 -22.88
N ILE A 261 24.71 -13.11 -22.74
CA ILE A 261 25.93 -13.76 -22.25
C ILE A 261 27.07 -13.56 -23.27
N GLU A 262 26.79 -13.71 -24.53
CA GLU A 262 27.75 -13.55 -25.65
C GLU A 262 28.14 -12.09 -25.92
N ASN A 263 27.33 -11.14 -25.51
CA ASN A 263 27.60 -9.71 -25.71
C ASN A 263 28.71 -9.21 -24.77
N THR A 264 29.96 -9.11 -25.31
CA THR A 264 31.14 -8.66 -24.57
C THR A 264 31.07 -7.22 -24.12
N ASN A 265 30.16 -6.38 -24.68
CA ASN A 265 29.93 -5.00 -24.23
C ASN A 265 29.18 -4.92 -22.90
N LEU A 266 28.50 -6.01 -22.50
CA LEU A 266 27.83 -6.07 -21.21
C LEU A 266 28.84 -6.31 -20.07
N ASN A 267 28.52 -5.77 -18.91
CA ASN A 267 29.33 -5.94 -17.70
C ASN A 267 29.49 -7.45 -17.38
N SER A 268 30.73 -7.88 -17.11
CA SER A 268 31.08 -9.26 -16.77
C SER A 268 30.24 -9.85 -15.65
N ARG A 269 29.88 -9.04 -14.62
CA ARG A 269 29.01 -9.47 -13.53
C ARG A 269 27.57 -9.76 -14.00
N THR A 270 27.10 -9.03 -14.99
CA THR A 270 25.78 -9.27 -15.61
C THR A 270 25.79 -10.60 -16.36
N ARG A 271 26.83 -10.83 -17.15
CA ARG A 271 27.02 -12.05 -17.95
C ARG A 271 27.22 -13.29 -17.06
N SER A 272 28.05 -13.21 -16.01
CA SER A 272 28.24 -14.34 -15.07
C SER A 272 26.96 -14.69 -14.32
N LYS A 273 26.15 -13.70 -13.92
CA LYS A 273 24.85 -13.97 -13.28
C LYS A 273 23.84 -14.68 -14.18
N LEU A 274 23.88 -14.44 -15.47
CA LEU A 274 23.02 -15.14 -16.42
C LEU A 274 23.44 -16.61 -16.56
N LEU A 275 24.75 -16.91 -16.51
CA LEU A 275 25.27 -18.28 -16.45
C LEU A 275 24.87 -18.97 -15.14
N GLU A 276 25.08 -18.32 -14.00
CA GLU A 276 24.68 -18.83 -12.68
C GLU A 276 23.17 -19.17 -12.59
N GLN A 277 22.31 -18.44 -13.32
CA GLN A 277 20.87 -18.71 -13.36
C GLN A 277 20.51 -19.96 -14.20
N MET A 278 21.45 -20.50 -14.93
CA MET A 278 21.28 -21.72 -15.72
C MET A 278 21.74 -22.97 -14.96
N ASP A 279 22.28 -22.82 -13.76
CA ASP A 279 22.68 -23.92 -12.90
C ASP A 279 21.48 -24.83 -12.56
N GLY A 280 21.70 -26.16 -12.53
CA GLY A 280 20.65 -27.13 -12.33
C GLY A 280 19.78 -27.43 -13.57
N ARG A 281 20.14 -26.90 -14.76
CA ARG A 281 19.43 -27.18 -16.02
C ARG A 281 20.19 -28.20 -16.88
N THR A 282 19.43 -29.08 -17.52
CA THR A 282 19.98 -30.10 -18.44
C THR A 282 19.94 -29.67 -19.90
N ASP A 283 19.18 -28.61 -20.24
CA ASP A 283 18.99 -28.09 -21.60
C ASP A 283 19.99 -26.98 -21.99
N VAL A 284 21.18 -27.02 -21.41
CA VAL A 284 22.23 -26.01 -21.63
C VAL A 284 23.12 -26.40 -22.79
N ASP A 285 23.40 -25.49 -23.73
CA ASP A 285 24.23 -25.67 -24.87
C ASP A 285 25.73 -25.72 -24.46
N LEU A 286 26.27 -26.93 -24.34
CA LEU A 286 27.69 -27.18 -23.99
C LEU A 286 28.68 -26.62 -24.99
N HIS A 287 28.31 -26.56 -26.29
CA HIS A 287 29.19 -25.96 -27.30
C HIS A 287 29.36 -24.44 -27.08
N ARG A 288 28.28 -23.74 -26.79
CA ARG A 288 28.34 -22.33 -26.44
C ARG A 288 29.11 -22.11 -25.16
N LEU A 289 28.93 -22.96 -24.14
CA LEU A 289 29.69 -22.86 -22.89
C LEU A 289 31.20 -23.03 -23.10
N ALA A 290 31.61 -23.95 -23.99
CA ALA A 290 33.03 -24.13 -24.30
C ALA A 290 33.65 -22.87 -24.92
N ILE A 291 32.91 -22.12 -25.73
CA ILE A 291 33.36 -20.86 -26.31
C ILE A 291 33.47 -19.80 -25.19
N ILE A 292 32.49 -19.71 -24.31
CA ILE A 292 32.46 -18.72 -23.22
C ILE A 292 33.50 -19.03 -22.12
N ALA A 293 33.91 -20.29 -21.98
CA ALA A 293 35.00 -20.68 -21.08
C ALA A 293 36.36 -20.11 -21.49
N GLU A 294 36.49 -19.59 -22.70
CA GLU A 294 37.66 -18.87 -23.18
C GLU A 294 37.52 -17.32 -23.10
N ASP A 295 36.46 -16.81 -22.42
CA ASP A 295 36.17 -15.40 -22.28
C ASP A 295 37.34 -14.66 -21.58
N GLU A 296 37.59 -13.40 -21.99
CA GLU A 296 38.64 -12.56 -21.40
C GLU A 296 38.38 -12.26 -19.92
N SER A 297 37.11 -12.22 -19.51
CA SER A 297 36.73 -11.95 -18.13
C SER A 297 36.85 -13.19 -17.25
N PRO A 298 37.68 -13.18 -16.20
CA PRO A 298 37.78 -14.32 -15.27
C PRO A 298 36.44 -14.70 -14.60
N LEU A 299 35.56 -13.74 -14.34
CA LEU A 299 34.25 -14.00 -13.75
C LEU A 299 33.35 -14.81 -14.70
N VAL A 300 33.33 -14.45 -15.96
CA VAL A 300 32.51 -15.12 -16.99
C VAL A 300 33.09 -16.51 -17.28
N LYS A 301 34.39 -16.60 -17.43
CA LYS A 301 35.14 -17.85 -17.63
C LYS A 301 34.85 -18.87 -16.52
N ILE A 302 35.02 -18.48 -15.25
CA ILE A 302 34.78 -19.35 -14.10
C ILE A 302 33.31 -19.77 -14.03
N ALA A 303 32.37 -18.87 -14.29
CA ALA A 303 30.94 -19.19 -14.27
C ALA A 303 30.58 -20.21 -15.37
N ALA A 304 31.17 -20.09 -16.57
CA ALA A 304 30.97 -21.03 -17.68
C ALA A 304 31.53 -22.40 -17.37
N ILE A 305 32.76 -22.46 -16.81
CA ILE A 305 33.39 -23.73 -16.41
C ILE A 305 32.58 -24.44 -15.34
N ASN A 306 32.14 -23.73 -14.29
CA ASN A 306 31.33 -24.31 -13.22
C ASN A 306 30.00 -24.82 -13.74
N LEU A 307 29.33 -24.08 -14.61
CA LEU A 307 28.06 -24.51 -15.23
C LEU A 307 28.28 -25.74 -16.12
N SER A 308 29.35 -25.79 -16.88
CA SER A 308 29.69 -26.98 -17.71
C SER A 308 29.87 -28.24 -16.84
N ALA A 309 30.58 -28.14 -15.72
CA ALA A 309 30.77 -29.23 -14.75
C ALA A 309 29.42 -29.72 -14.18
N SER A 310 28.58 -28.77 -13.72
CA SER A 310 27.23 -29.08 -13.19
C SER A 310 26.35 -29.81 -14.21
N VAL A 311 26.35 -29.38 -15.47
CA VAL A 311 25.53 -30.00 -16.53
C VAL A 311 26.01 -31.44 -16.84
N VAL A 312 27.34 -31.68 -16.83
CA VAL A 312 27.91 -33.01 -17.05
C VAL A 312 27.57 -33.97 -15.90
N GLU A 313 27.65 -33.50 -14.66
CA GLU A 313 27.26 -34.27 -13.46
C GLU A 313 25.79 -34.69 -13.54
N LEU A 314 24.89 -33.79 -13.85
CA LEU A 314 23.44 -34.07 -13.96
C LEU A 314 23.12 -35.05 -15.10
N SER A 315 23.84 -34.96 -16.22
CA SER A 315 23.63 -35.90 -17.36
C SER A 315 24.26 -37.28 -17.13
N GLY A 316 25.19 -37.41 -16.17
CA GLY A 316 25.81 -38.70 -15.81
C GLY A 316 25.04 -39.48 -14.76
N GLU A 317 24.16 -38.88 -13.99
CA GLU A 317 23.32 -39.57 -13.00
C GLU A 317 22.11 -40.28 -13.63
N ASP A 318 21.72 -39.93 -14.86
CA ASP A 318 20.61 -40.54 -15.61
C ASP A 318 21.06 -41.75 -16.49
N SER A 319 22.31 -42.21 -16.38
CA SER A 319 22.90 -43.33 -17.12
C SER A 319 23.17 -44.53 -16.21
#